data_c5ac1ec9bec798d914f31ce5944b0e9b
#
_entry.id   c5ac1ec9bec798d914f31ce5944b0e9b
#
_cell.length_a   1.000
_cell.length_b   1.000
_cell.length_c   1.000
_cell.angle_alpha   90.00
_cell.angle_beta   90.00
_cell.angle_gamma   90.00
#
_symmetry.space_group_name_H-M   'P 1'
#
loop_
_entity.id
_entity.type
_entity.pdbx_description
1 polymer ?
#
loop_
_entity_poly.entity_id
_entity_poly.type
_entity_poly.pdbx_seq_one_letter_code
_entity_poly.pdbx_strand_id
1 'polypeptide(L)'
;MIASLMEQEGADVEKVEFLNMGNTDFFTAVERDVDFAWIYYGWTGIEAELRGEELNMQYLTDYSEKLDYYTPVLTTNEEMIAEDPDTVRAFTAAVAEGYQFAIDNPGEAADILISAVPDLDAELVRASQEWLSPKYQADASRWGEQDTEVWADYANWMNKNGLLDGEFEVQEAFTNNFLPEGESE
;
A
#
# COMPACT_ATOMS: atom_id res chain seq x y z
N MET A 1 -1.24 12.94 -9.27
CA MET A 1 -0.38 11.81 -9.64
C MET A 1 -0.43 11.52 -11.14
N ILE A 2 -1.53 11.06 -11.76
CA ILE A 2 -1.61 10.80 -13.21
C ILE A 2 -1.15 12.00 -14.05
N ALA A 3 -1.57 13.23 -13.71
CA ALA A 3 -1.13 14.43 -14.40
C ALA A 3 0.40 14.60 -14.40
N SER A 4 1.05 14.32 -13.27
CA SER A 4 2.51 14.42 -13.15
C SER A 4 3.23 13.34 -13.97
N LEU A 5 2.68 12.13 -14.04
CA LEU A 5 3.23 11.05 -14.87
C LEU A 5 3.10 11.40 -16.36
N MET A 6 1.94 11.89 -16.77
CA MET A 6 1.70 12.28 -18.17
C MET A 6 2.59 13.45 -18.60
N GLU A 7 2.82 14.42 -17.71
CA GLU A 7 3.74 15.54 -17.99
C GLU A 7 5.18 15.04 -18.23
N GLN A 8 5.66 14.07 -17.45
CA GLN A 8 6.97 13.46 -17.65
C GLN A 8 7.10 12.77 -19.00
N GLU A 9 6.03 12.13 -19.47
CA GLU A 9 5.95 11.49 -20.77
C GLU A 9 5.64 12.47 -21.92
N GLY A 10 5.52 13.77 -21.64
CA GLY A 10 5.15 14.79 -22.62
C GLY A 10 3.72 14.66 -23.14
N ALA A 11 2.84 14.00 -22.38
CA ALA A 11 1.46 13.79 -22.70
C ALA A 11 0.56 14.86 -22.04
N ASP A 12 -0.66 15.01 -22.56
CA ASP A 12 -1.60 16.05 -22.18
C ASP A 12 -2.72 15.44 -21.31
N VAL A 13 -2.72 15.78 -20.02
CA VAL A 13 -3.70 15.27 -19.05
C VAL A 13 -5.14 15.77 -19.35
N GLU A 14 -5.31 16.89 -20.07
CA GLU A 14 -6.64 17.38 -20.46
C GLU A 14 -7.38 16.41 -21.41
N LYS A 15 -6.64 15.46 -22.00
CA LYS A 15 -7.21 14.39 -22.82
C LYS A 15 -7.68 13.18 -22.03
N VAL A 16 -7.45 13.16 -20.72
CA VAL A 16 -7.89 12.08 -19.84
C VAL A 16 -9.23 12.41 -19.24
N GLU A 17 -10.21 11.56 -19.48
CA GLU A 17 -11.49 11.60 -18.80
C GLU A 17 -11.47 10.68 -17.58
N PHE A 18 -11.64 11.27 -16.39
CA PHE A 18 -11.66 10.49 -15.14
C PHE A 18 -13.06 9.98 -14.85
N LEU A 19 -13.23 8.68 -14.86
CA LEU A 19 -14.49 8.01 -14.58
C LEU A 19 -14.49 7.44 -13.15
N ASN A 20 -15.53 7.74 -12.38
CA ASN A 20 -15.78 7.08 -11.10
C ASN A 20 -16.59 5.81 -11.36
N MET A 21 -15.94 4.66 -11.26
CA MET A 21 -16.56 3.36 -11.55
C MET A 21 -17.29 2.74 -10.35
N GLY A 22 -17.19 3.34 -9.15
CA GLY A 22 -17.76 2.78 -7.93
C GLY A 22 -17.19 1.39 -7.64
N ASN A 23 -18.06 0.40 -7.48
CA ASN A 23 -17.69 -1.01 -7.21
C ASN A 23 -17.66 -1.87 -8.47
N THR A 24 -17.46 -1.30 -9.65
CA THR A 24 -17.37 -2.08 -10.88
C THR A 24 -16.09 -2.93 -10.84
N ASP A 25 -16.21 -4.18 -11.26
CA ASP A 25 -15.09 -5.10 -11.43
C ASP A 25 -14.08 -4.52 -12.43
N PHE A 26 -12.79 -4.59 -12.10
CA PHE A 26 -11.72 -4.03 -12.93
C PHE A 26 -11.72 -4.61 -14.35
N PHE A 27 -11.79 -5.92 -14.50
CA PHE A 27 -11.70 -6.60 -15.81
C PHE A 27 -12.89 -6.24 -16.70
N THR A 28 -14.09 -6.19 -16.11
CA THR A 28 -15.30 -5.73 -16.82
C THR A 28 -15.15 -4.28 -17.30
N ALA A 29 -14.52 -3.42 -16.49
CA ALA A 29 -14.36 -2.01 -16.83
C ALA A 29 -13.37 -1.79 -17.98
N VAL A 30 -12.20 -2.43 -17.94
CA VAL A 30 -11.15 -2.27 -18.98
C VAL A 30 -11.53 -2.93 -20.31
N GLU A 31 -12.39 -3.94 -20.29
CA GLU A 31 -12.94 -4.52 -21.53
C GLU A 31 -13.89 -3.59 -22.29
N ARG A 32 -14.51 -2.62 -21.61
CA ARG A 32 -15.65 -1.89 -22.15
C ARG A 32 -15.54 -0.38 -22.11
N ASP A 33 -15.10 0.17 -20.98
CA ASP A 33 -15.39 1.54 -20.63
C ASP A 33 -14.14 2.37 -20.30
N VAL A 34 -13.00 1.76 -19.98
CA VAL A 34 -11.77 2.48 -19.58
C VAL A 34 -10.52 1.94 -20.26
N ASP A 35 -9.59 2.83 -20.59
CA ASP A 35 -8.34 2.48 -21.24
C ASP A 35 -7.26 2.10 -20.20
N PHE A 36 -7.34 2.62 -18.95
CA PHE A 36 -6.44 2.29 -17.85
C PHE A 36 -7.14 2.53 -16.50
N ALA A 37 -6.65 1.87 -15.46
CA ALA A 37 -7.14 2.08 -14.10
C ALA A 37 -6.02 1.93 -13.08
N TRP A 38 -6.21 2.54 -11.90
CA TRP A 38 -5.35 2.31 -10.75
C TRP A 38 -5.71 0.98 -10.09
N ILE A 39 -4.71 0.14 -9.90
CA ILE A 39 -4.87 -1.14 -9.21
C ILE A 39 -3.79 -1.34 -8.14
N TYR A 40 -4.02 -2.29 -7.25
CA TYR A 40 -3.00 -2.83 -6.37
C TYR A 40 -2.53 -4.17 -6.94
N TYR A 41 -1.25 -4.23 -7.32
CA TYR A 41 -0.70 -5.40 -7.98
C TYR A 41 -0.85 -6.67 -7.15
N GLY A 42 -0.61 -6.59 -5.83
CA GLY A 42 -0.74 -7.72 -4.91
C GLY A 42 -2.13 -8.38 -4.86
N TRP A 43 -3.13 -7.78 -5.49
CA TRP A 43 -4.48 -8.36 -5.63
C TRP A 43 -4.89 -8.43 -7.09
N THR A 44 -5.23 -7.30 -7.72
CA THR A 44 -5.75 -7.27 -9.09
C THR A 44 -4.69 -7.67 -10.13
N GLY A 45 -3.40 -7.34 -9.90
CA GLY A 45 -2.32 -7.80 -10.78
C GLY A 45 -2.13 -9.31 -10.72
N ILE A 46 -2.16 -9.89 -9.51
CA ILE A 46 -2.11 -11.35 -9.32
C ILE A 46 -3.33 -12.04 -9.93
N GLU A 47 -4.51 -11.44 -9.78
CA GLU A 47 -5.73 -11.97 -10.43
C GLU A 47 -5.62 -11.97 -11.95
N ALA A 48 -5.03 -10.93 -12.55
CA ALA A 48 -4.78 -10.89 -13.99
C ALA A 48 -3.84 -12.03 -14.44
N GLU A 49 -2.76 -12.28 -13.68
CA GLU A 49 -1.85 -13.40 -13.95
C GLU A 49 -2.58 -14.75 -13.91
N LEU A 50 -3.41 -14.99 -12.88
CA LEU A 50 -4.19 -16.23 -12.74
C LEU A 50 -5.22 -16.41 -13.87
N ARG A 51 -5.78 -15.32 -14.37
CA ARG A 51 -6.70 -15.32 -15.51
C ARG A 51 -5.99 -15.45 -16.86
N GLY A 52 -4.66 -15.30 -16.91
CA GLY A 52 -3.88 -15.24 -18.15
C GLY A 52 -4.09 -13.95 -18.94
N GLU A 53 -4.51 -12.87 -18.27
CA GLU A 53 -4.69 -11.55 -18.87
C GLU A 53 -3.37 -10.79 -18.86
N GLU A 54 -2.93 -10.31 -20.02
CA GLU A 54 -1.71 -9.49 -20.15
C GLU A 54 -2.06 -8.02 -19.91
N LEU A 55 -1.56 -7.45 -18.79
CA LEU A 55 -1.69 -6.04 -18.47
C LEU A 55 -0.38 -5.30 -18.75
N ASN A 56 -0.48 -4.10 -19.33
CA ASN A 56 0.65 -3.18 -19.43
C ASN A 56 0.80 -2.41 -18.11
N MET A 57 1.59 -2.97 -17.20
CA MET A 57 1.78 -2.42 -15.86
C MET A 57 2.73 -1.22 -15.87
N GLN A 58 2.33 -0.18 -15.14
CA GLN A 58 3.11 1.04 -14.93
C GLN A 58 3.27 1.22 -13.42
N TYR A 59 4.47 0.97 -12.88
CA TYR A 59 4.73 1.20 -11.46
C TYR A 59 5.09 2.67 -11.22
N LEU A 60 4.56 3.26 -10.17
CA LEU A 60 4.83 4.66 -9.83
C LEU A 60 6.31 4.92 -9.56
N THR A 61 6.98 3.95 -8.94
CA THR A 61 8.40 3.99 -8.62
C THR A 61 9.30 4.03 -9.86
N ASP A 62 8.83 3.52 -11.02
CA ASP A 62 9.57 3.63 -12.28
C ASP A 62 9.67 5.08 -12.78
N TYR A 63 8.74 5.93 -12.37
CA TYR A 63 8.70 7.35 -12.73
C TYR A 63 9.40 8.26 -11.72
N SER A 64 9.35 7.90 -10.44
CA SER A 64 10.00 8.66 -9.38
C SER A 64 10.13 7.83 -8.10
N GLU A 65 11.35 7.74 -7.56
CA GLU A 65 11.62 7.14 -6.24
C GLU A 65 10.81 7.84 -5.12
N LYS A 66 10.44 9.12 -5.30
CA LYS A 66 9.59 9.86 -4.36
C LYS A 66 8.14 9.40 -4.30
N LEU A 67 7.74 8.52 -5.20
CA LEU A 67 6.42 7.89 -5.22
C LEU A 67 6.42 6.51 -4.54
N ASP A 68 7.53 6.12 -3.92
CA ASP A 68 7.62 4.98 -3.01
C ASP A 68 7.23 5.41 -1.59
N TYR A 69 5.95 5.61 -1.35
CA TYR A 69 5.40 6.08 -0.09
C TYR A 69 4.67 4.97 0.67
N TYR A 70 4.63 5.11 1.99
CA TYR A 70 3.97 4.13 2.85
C TYR A 70 2.46 4.08 2.63
N THR A 71 1.94 2.92 2.22
CA THR A 71 0.51 2.63 2.09
C THR A 71 0.26 1.12 2.01
N PRO A 72 -0.74 0.56 2.71
CA PRO A 72 -1.55 1.21 3.77
C PRO A 72 -0.75 1.46 5.06
N VAL A 73 -1.27 2.31 5.93
CA VAL A 73 -0.68 2.61 7.24
C VAL A 73 -1.69 2.39 8.36
N LEU A 74 -1.21 2.05 9.56
CA LEU A 74 -2.03 2.10 10.78
C LEU A 74 -2.13 3.54 11.25
N THR A 75 -3.34 3.96 11.63
CA THR A 75 -3.59 5.30 12.14
C THR A 75 -4.28 5.26 13.50
N THR A 76 -3.92 6.23 14.35
CA THR A 76 -4.63 6.53 15.60
C THR A 76 -4.69 8.05 15.77
N ASN A 77 -5.31 8.53 16.84
CA ASN A 77 -5.37 9.95 17.17
C ASN A 77 -4.44 10.28 18.36
N GLU A 78 -4.13 11.56 18.51
CA GLU A 78 -3.25 12.04 19.58
C GLU A 78 -3.84 11.80 20.98
N GLU A 79 -5.16 11.86 21.13
CA GLU A 79 -5.85 11.59 22.39
C GLU A 79 -5.59 10.15 22.86
N MET A 80 -5.73 9.16 21.97
CA MET A 80 -5.43 7.76 22.26
C MET A 80 -3.96 7.57 22.64
N ILE A 81 -3.04 8.23 21.94
CA ILE A 81 -1.62 8.19 22.25
C ILE A 81 -1.32 8.76 23.64
N ALA A 82 -2.01 9.85 24.01
CA ALA A 82 -1.77 10.54 25.29
C ALA A 82 -2.45 9.85 26.46
N GLU A 83 -3.68 9.34 26.29
CA GLU A 83 -4.52 8.82 27.38
C GLU A 83 -4.34 7.31 27.60
N ASP A 84 -4.07 6.55 26.53
CA ASP A 84 -3.91 5.08 26.62
C ASP A 84 -2.79 4.57 25.69
N PRO A 85 -1.54 5.00 25.90
CA PRO A 85 -0.39 4.56 25.09
C PRO A 85 -0.11 3.06 25.18
N ASP A 86 -0.53 2.41 26.26
CA ASP A 86 -0.32 0.97 26.46
C ASP A 86 -1.23 0.14 25.53
N THR A 87 -2.45 0.58 25.30
CA THR A 87 -3.33 -0.02 24.28
C THR A 87 -2.76 0.15 22.88
N VAL A 88 -2.22 1.34 22.53
CA VAL A 88 -1.57 1.56 21.23
C VAL A 88 -0.40 0.60 21.05
N ARG A 89 0.48 0.45 22.06
CA ARG A 89 1.61 -0.51 22.00
C ARG A 89 1.15 -1.95 21.86
N ALA A 90 0.18 -2.36 22.66
CA ALA A 90 -0.32 -3.73 22.64
C ALA A 90 -0.96 -4.09 21.29
N PHE A 91 -1.75 -3.16 20.72
CA PHE A 91 -2.34 -3.34 19.41
C PHE A 91 -1.27 -3.43 18.31
N THR A 92 -0.32 -2.49 18.28
CA THR A 92 0.76 -2.47 17.28
C THR A 92 1.63 -3.72 17.37
N ALA A 93 1.94 -4.18 18.61
CA ALA A 93 2.69 -5.42 18.81
C ALA A 93 1.94 -6.65 18.29
N ALA A 94 0.64 -6.76 18.56
CA ALA A 94 -0.19 -7.86 18.07
C ALA A 94 -0.29 -7.88 16.53
N VAL A 95 -0.40 -6.69 15.90
CA VAL A 95 -0.40 -6.58 14.45
C VAL A 95 0.97 -6.95 13.87
N ALA A 96 2.07 -6.49 14.47
CA ALA A 96 3.43 -6.84 14.05
C ALA A 96 3.65 -8.36 14.11
N GLU A 97 3.22 -9.03 15.20
CA GLU A 97 3.28 -10.50 15.32
C GLU A 97 2.49 -11.20 14.21
N GLY A 98 1.29 -10.68 13.87
CA GLY A 98 0.48 -11.21 12.77
C GLY A 98 1.15 -11.06 11.40
N TYR A 99 1.78 -9.92 11.12
CA TYR A 99 2.53 -9.72 9.88
C TYR A 99 3.80 -10.57 9.83
N GLN A 100 4.53 -10.70 10.94
CA GLN A 100 5.70 -11.59 11.00
C GLN A 100 5.29 -13.04 10.74
N PHE A 101 4.19 -13.49 11.34
CA PHE A 101 3.65 -14.82 11.06
C PHE A 101 3.34 -15.00 9.57
N ALA A 102 2.72 -13.98 8.92
CA ALA A 102 2.38 -14.04 7.51
C ALA A 102 3.61 -13.97 6.58
N ILE A 103 4.70 -13.33 7.01
CA ILE A 103 6.00 -13.35 6.32
C ILE A 103 6.60 -14.76 6.36
N ASP A 104 6.64 -15.35 7.55
CA ASP A 104 7.32 -16.64 7.79
C ASP A 104 6.49 -17.84 7.29
N ASN A 105 5.15 -17.71 7.27
CA ASN A 105 4.21 -18.79 6.97
C ASN A 105 3.12 -18.35 5.98
N PRO A 106 3.48 -17.91 4.76
CA PRO A 106 2.49 -17.31 3.82
C PRO A 106 1.33 -18.24 3.48
N GLY A 107 1.57 -19.53 3.31
CA GLY A 107 0.53 -20.51 3.02
C GLY A 107 -0.46 -20.68 4.17
N GLU A 108 0.02 -20.77 5.42
CA GLU A 108 -0.84 -20.90 6.59
C GLU A 108 -1.64 -19.64 6.86
N ALA A 109 -1.03 -18.46 6.66
CA ALA A 109 -1.72 -17.17 6.75
C ALA A 109 -2.85 -17.06 5.72
N ALA A 110 -2.61 -17.49 4.49
CA ALA A 110 -3.64 -17.57 3.46
C ALA A 110 -4.78 -18.52 3.85
N ASP A 111 -4.47 -19.70 4.39
CA ASP A 111 -5.48 -20.68 4.81
C ASP A 111 -6.33 -20.18 5.99
N ILE A 112 -5.75 -19.41 6.90
CA ILE A 112 -6.48 -18.72 7.99
C ILE A 112 -7.50 -17.73 7.39
N LEU A 113 -7.08 -16.89 6.45
CA LEU A 113 -7.97 -15.92 5.79
C LEU A 113 -9.09 -16.62 5.02
N ILE A 114 -8.77 -17.63 4.22
CA ILE A 114 -9.76 -18.42 3.46
C ILE A 114 -10.78 -19.06 4.38
N SER A 115 -10.33 -19.57 5.52
CA SER A 115 -11.22 -20.19 6.53
C SER A 115 -12.15 -19.16 7.19
N ALA A 116 -11.66 -17.94 7.41
CA ALA A 116 -12.42 -16.85 8.03
C ALA A 116 -13.40 -16.18 7.04
N VAL A 117 -13.06 -16.14 5.76
CA VAL A 117 -13.83 -15.46 4.70
C VAL A 117 -14.00 -16.42 3.51
N PRO A 118 -14.93 -17.40 3.59
CA PRO A 118 -15.07 -18.46 2.59
C PRO A 118 -15.52 -18.00 1.19
N ASP A 119 -16.01 -16.78 1.07
CA ASP A 119 -16.46 -16.19 -0.21
C ASP A 119 -15.29 -15.67 -1.07
N LEU A 120 -14.07 -15.60 -0.52
CA LEU A 120 -12.88 -15.22 -1.28
C LEU A 120 -12.41 -16.36 -2.18
N ASP A 121 -11.86 -16.00 -3.33
CA ASP A 121 -11.18 -16.96 -4.20
C ASP A 121 -9.90 -17.47 -3.52
N ALA A 122 -9.88 -18.76 -3.20
CA ALA A 122 -8.79 -19.37 -2.44
C ALA A 122 -7.47 -19.41 -3.22
N GLU A 123 -7.51 -19.52 -4.55
CA GLU A 123 -6.32 -19.51 -5.40
C GLU A 123 -5.71 -18.10 -5.43
N LEU A 124 -6.54 -17.09 -5.60
CA LEU A 124 -6.12 -15.69 -5.56
C LEU A 124 -5.54 -15.32 -4.20
N VAL A 125 -6.19 -15.70 -3.08
CA VAL A 125 -5.70 -15.40 -1.73
C VAL A 125 -4.30 -15.99 -1.51
N ARG A 126 -4.07 -17.26 -1.91
CA ARG A 126 -2.74 -17.89 -1.75
C ARG A 126 -1.68 -17.22 -2.60
N ALA A 127 -1.97 -16.98 -3.87
CA ALA A 127 -1.04 -16.34 -4.79
C ALA A 127 -0.70 -14.89 -4.34
N SER A 128 -1.71 -14.14 -3.92
CA SER A 128 -1.56 -12.79 -3.37
C SER A 128 -0.70 -12.79 -2.10
N GLN A 129 -0.98 -13.69 -1.15
CA GLN A 129 -0.22 -13.80 0.10
C GLN A 129 1.24 -14.17 -0.15
N GLU A 130 1.51 -15.11 -1.05
CA GLU A 130 2.88 -15.48 -1.42
C GLU A 130 3.65 -14.31 -2.04
N TRP A 131 3.00 -13.53 -2.89
CA TRP A 131 3.59 -12.35 -3.50
C TRP A 131 3.82 -11.20 -2.51
N LEU A 132 2.90 -11.01 -1.56
CA LEU A 132 2.95 -9.90 -0.58
C LEU A 132 3.92 -10.18 0.58
N SER A 133 4.04 -11.42 1.03
CA SER A 133 4.83 -11.78 2.23
C SER A 133 6.24 -11.18 2.26
N PRO A 134 7.06 -11.28 1.21
CA PRO A 134 8.40 -10.67 1.22
C PRO A 134 8.39 -9.14 1.16
N LYS A 135 7.23 -8.52 0.94
CA LYS A 135 7.08 -7.07 0.79
C LYS A 135 6.53 -6.40 2.05
N TYR A 136 5.99 -7.16 3.01
CA TYR A 136 5.43 -6.59 4.23
C TYR A 136 6.45 -5.89 5.12
N GLN A 137 7.69 -6.32 5.10
CA GLN A 137 8.79 -5.68 5.79
C GLN A 137 9.87 -5.20 4.81
N ALA A 138 10.03 -5.89 3.68
CA ALA A 138 11.06 -5.64 2.67
C ALA A 138 12.47 -5.56 3.31
N ASP A 139 13.15 -4.43 3.17
CA ASP A 139 14.49 -4.16 3.69
C ASP A 139 14.49 -3.38 5.03
N ALA A 140 13.32 -3.08 5.60
CA ALA A 140 13.22 -2.41 6.89
C ALA A 140 13.78 -3.31 8.02
N SER A 141 14.38 -2.71 9.03
CA SER A 141 15.00 -3.43 10.15
C SER A 141 13.96 -4.21 10.99
N ARG A 142 12.71 -3.73 10.98
CA ARG A 142 11.56 -4.38 11.63
C ARG A 142 10.26 -3.99 10.89
N TRP A 143 9.25 -4.81 11.02
CA TRP A 143 7.95 -4.52 10.43
C TRP A 143 7.37 -3.20 10.95
N GLY A 144 6.79 -2.42 10.02
CA GLY A 144 6.12 -1.17 10.34
C GLY A 144 7.03 0.04 10.57
N GLU A 145 8.35 -0.14 10.54
CA GLU A 145 9.28 0.98 10.66
C GLU A 145 9.15 1.94 9.48
N GLN A 146 9.03 3.22 9.79
CA GLN A 146 8.86 4.27 8.80
C GLN A 146 10.05 5.23 8.87
N ASP A 147 10.51 5.70 7.70
CA ASP A 147 11.63 6.61 7.55
C ASP A 147 11.13 8.04 7.31
N THR A 148 11.76 8.99 7.99
CA THR A 148 11.49 10.43 7.85
C THR A 148 11.75 10.94 6.43
N GLU A 149 12.77 10.39 5.74
CA GLU A 149 13.14 10.81 4.38
C GLU A 149 12.04 10.43 3.37
N VAL A 150 11.46 9.23 3.49
CA VAL A 150 10.33 8.79 2.65
C VAL A 150 9.13 9.72 2.81
N TRP A 151 8.76 10.07 4.05
CA TRP A 151 7.69 11.02 4.33
C TRP A 151 7.99 12.42 3.78
N ALA A 152 9.22 12.92 3.99
CA ALA A 152 9.65 14.22 3.50
C ALA A 152 9.63 14.30 1.97
N ASP A 153 10.13 13.29 1.31
CA ASP A 153 10.21 13.23 -0.15
C ASP A 153 8.82 13.20 -0.79
N TYR A 154 7.90 12.41 -0.24
CA TYR A 154 6.53 12.37 -0.73
C TYR A 154 5.77 13.68 -0.45
N ALA A 155 5.90 14.25 0.75
CA ALA A 155 5.31 15.55 1.08
C ALA A 155 5.83 16.68 0.18
N ASN A 156 7.14 16.71 -0.08
CA ASN A 156 7.76 17.66 -1.01
C ASN A 156 7.25 17.48 -2.45
N TRP A 157 7.08 16.22 -2.88
CA TRP A 157 6.51 15.93 -4.18
C TRP A 157 5.05 16.41 -4.27
N MET A 158 4.24 16.16 -3.25
CA MET A 158 2.84 16.63 -3.18
C MET A 158 2.75 18.16 -3.22
N ASN A 159 3.60 18.83 -2.43
CA ASN A 159 3.65 20.29 -2.37
C ASN A 159 4.02 20.88 -3.74
N LYS A 160 5.07 20.35 -4.38
CA LYS A 160 5.50 20.77 -5.72
C LYS A 160 4.40 20.62 -6.77
N ASN A 161 3.52 19.65 -6.62
CA ASN A 161 2.41 19.38 -7.55
C ASN A 161 1.07 20.04 -7.11
N GLY A 162 1.10 20.92 -6.08
CA GLY A 162 -0.09 21.63 -5.62
C GLY A 162 -1.16 20.71 -4.98
N LEU A 163 -0.75 19.57 -4.43
CA LEU A 163 -1.62 18.59 -3.80
C LEU A 163 -1.63 18.73 -2.27
N LEU A 164 -0.73 19.54 -1.73
CA LEU A 164 -0.60 19.83 -0.31
C LEU A 164 -0.49 21.34 -0.13
N ASP A 165 -1.35 21.94 0.70
CA ASP A 165 -1.34 23.34 1.03
C ASP A 165 -0.54 23.58 2.33
N GLY A 166 0.49 24.45 2.26
CA GLY A 166 1.29 24.86 3.40
C GLY A 166 2.51 23.99 3.69
N GLU A 167 3.11 24.23 4.86
CA GLU A 167 4.25 23.47 5.37
C GLU A 167 3.75 22.17 6.02
N PHE A 168 4.45 21.08 5.79
CA PHE A 168 4.15 19.77 6.35
C PHE A 168 5.26 19.36 7.31
N GLU A 169 4.90 19.26 8.58
CA GLU A 169 5.82 18.87 9.66
C GLU A 169 5.93 17.35 9.73
N VAL A 170 6.94 16.81 9.06
CA VAL A 170 7.14 15.35 8.92
C VAL A 170 7.19 14.63 10.28
N GLN A 171 7.81 15.26 11.30
CA GLN A 171 7.94 14.69 12.65
C GLN A 171 6.59 14.53 13.37
N GLU A 172 5.54 15.23 12.93
CA GLU A 172 4.19 15.14 13.49
C GLU A 172 3.31 14.16 12.70
N ALA A 173 3.78 13.67 11.55
CA ALA A 173 2.98 12.81 10.67
C ALA A 173 2.94 11.35 11.10
N PHE A 174 4.03 10.87 11.68
CA PHE A 174 4.16 9.46 12.08
C PHE A 174 5.03 9.30 13.33
N THR A 175 5.00 8.10 13.89
CA THR A 175 5.87 7.73 15.01
C THR A 175 6.20 6.24 14.99
N ASN A 176 7.46 5.90 15.25
CA ASN A 176 7.93 4.53 15.45
C ASN A 176 7.95 4.12 16.93
N ASN A 177 7.52 5.00 17.87
CA ASN A 177 7.66 4.80 19.31
C ASN A 177 6.77 3.68 19.88
N PHE A 178 5.80 3.21 19.12
CA PHE A 178 4.86 2.16 19.51
C PHE A 178 5.13 0.81 18.85
N LEU A 179 6.11 0.75 17.97
CA LEU A 179 6.56 -0.51 17.38
C LEU A 179 7.26 -1.38 18.44
N PRO A 180 7.12 -2.71 18.38
CA PRO A 180 7.91 -3.61 19.21
C PRO A 180 9.41 -3.42 18.92
N GLU A 181 10.24 -3.70 19.93
CA GLU A 181 11.68 -3.73 19.71
C GLU A 181 12.00 -4.82 18.68
N GLY A 182 12.85 -4.50 17.70
CA GLY A 182 13.33 -5.49 16.74
C GLY A 182 14.09 -6.59 17.49
N GLU A 183 14.04 -7.81 16.97
CA GLU A 183 14.89 -8.87 17.53
C GLU A 183 16.36 -8.43 17.40
N SER A 184 17.01 -8.20 18.53
CA SER A 184 18.46 -7.97 18.57
C SER A 184 19.15 -9.31 18.26
N GLU A 185 19.83 -9.38 17.11
CA GLU A 185 20.78 -10.48 16.82
C GLU A 185 21.82 -10.68 17.92
#